data_2724917e9774ad18c6c21e68a270eceb
#
_entry.id   2724917e9774ad18c6c21e68a270eceb
#
_cell.length_a   1.000
_cell.length_b   1.000
_cell.length_c   1.000
_cell.angle_alpha   90.00
_cell.angle_beta   90.00
_cell.angle_gamma   90.00
#
_symmetry.space_group_name_H-M   'P 1'
#
loop_
_entity.id
_entity.type
_entity.pdbx_description
1 polymer ?
#
loop_
_entity_poly.entity_id
_entity_poly.type
_entity_poly.pdbx_seq_one_letter_code
_entity_poly.pdbx_strand_id
1 'polypeptide(L)'
;PVDNSNSPIHPLMYNSVGGSTLHYTAHTPRFHPSDFRVKTMDNISSDWPISYNDLEKFYDENDEIMLCSGISGDPATPPRSKSPLGPIPLGKDGEIIASAFDKLHWHWWPSDSYVNSDDFKNNWKFYGSHALMDRNSISSTDQNYLKQASKFGTKIITNSRVSKIILENNYNARGVQYIKDGKEHLIEGKNIVLASNAIGTPRIILMSATNNHENGIGNSSGILGKNLMFHPYSFIRGVLPGNNKFFYGPNANILMSQQFYETDQNKDFYRGFTLQMVRNSGPAFTAIELDWGDNHHN
;
A
#
# COMPACT_ATOMS: atom_id res chain seq x y z
N PRO A 1 -11.61 -3.17 18.01
CA PRO A 1 -11.56 -1.74 17.74
C PRO A 1 -10.31 -1.13 18.36
N VAL A 2 -9.72 -0.16 17.72
CA VAL A 2 -8.65 0.65 18.28
C VAL A 2 -9.32 1.84 18.98
N ASP A 3 -9.04 2.02 20.25
CA ASP A 3 -9.48 3.23 20.94
C ASP A 3 -8.55 4.38 20.52
N ASN A 4 -9.10 5.36 19.84
CA ASN A 4 -8.42 6.56 19.37
C ASN A 4 -9.06 7.85 19.92
N SER A 5 -9.86 7.74 20.97
CA SER A 5 -10.60 8.86 21.55
C SER A 5 -9.69 10.04 21.96
N ASN A 6 -8.45 9.76 22.32
CA ASN A 6 -7.44 10.75 22.72
C ASN A 6 -6.37 10.98 21.62
N SER A 7 -6.62 10.57 20.38
CA SER A 7 -5.66 10.69 19.28
C SER A 7 -6.21 11.60 18.19
N PRO A 8 -5.41 12.54 17.66
CA PRO A 8 -5.80 13.32 16.47
C PRO A 8 -5.81 12.46 15.19
N ILE A 9 -5.35 11.20 15.28
CA ILE A 9 -5.22 10.29 14.15
C ILE A 9 -6.30 9.21 14.24
N HIS A 10 -7.05 9.02 13.15
CA HIS A 10 -8.04 7.96 12.98
C HIS A 10 -7.57 6.96 11.93
N PRO A 11 -6.69 5.99 12.28
CA PRO A 11 -6.13 5.08 11.32
C PRO A 11 -7.20 4.13 10.79
N LEU A 12 -7.29 4.03 9.47
CA LEU A 12 -8.10 3.01 8.82
C LEU A 12 -7.35 1.67 8.88
N MET A 13 -7.86 0.75 9.67
CA MET A 13 -7.26 -0.57 9.85
C MET A 13 -8.30 -1.65 9.56
N TYR A 14 -7.91 -2.61 8.73
CA TYR A 14 -8.74 -3.75 8.41
C TYR A 14 -8.08 -5.05 8.83
N ASN A 15 -8.78 -5.82 9.68
CA ASN A 15 -8.29 -7.08 10.24
C ASN A 15 -9.09 -8.25 9.67
N SER A 16 -8.56 -8.88 8.64
CA SER A 16 -9.10 -10.12 8.09
C SER A 16 -7.97 -10.94 7.46
N VAL A 17 -8.30 -12.16 7.03
CA VAL A 17 -7.41 -12.95 6.18
C VAL A 17 -7.21 -12.19 4.86
N GLY A 18 -5.96 -11.87 4.51
CA GLY A 18 -5.61 -11.01 3.39
C GLY A 18 -5.37 -9.53 3.77
N GLY A 19 -5.79 -9.11 4.97
CA GLY A 19 -5.52 -7.77 5.49
C GLY A 19 -6.02 -6.65 4.59
N SER A 20 -5.29 -5.53 4.58
CA SER A 20 -5.66 -4.33 3.80
C SER A 20 -5.59 -4.53 2.29
N THR A 21 -4.95 -5.60 1.79
CA THR A 21 -4.94 -5.89 0.35
C THR A 21 -6.31 -6.31 -0.20
N LEU A 22 -7.30 -6.49 0.66
CA LEU A 22 -8.69 -6.72 0.25
C LEU A 22 -9.40 -5.43 -0.18
N HIS A 23 -8.86 -4.25 0.19
CA HIS A 23 -9.52 -2.96 0.02
C HIS A 23 -8.58 -1.87 -0.54
N TYR A 24 -7.33 -2.19 -0.87
CA TYR A 24 -6.39 -1.23 -1.40
C TYR A 24 -6.62 -0.95 -2.89
N THR A 25 -6.00 0.11 -3.41
CA THR A 25 -6.07 0.45 -4.84
C THR A 25 -5.09 -0.33 -5.71
N ALA A 26 -4.35 -1.25 -5.12
CA ALA A 26 -3.31 -2.05 -5.77
C ALA A 26 -2.15 -1.24 -6.39
N HIS A 27 -2.04 0.04 -6.10
CA HIS A 27 -0.94 0.88 -6.56
C HIS A 27 0.38 0.45 -5.91
N THR A 28 1.41 0.22 -6.73
CA THR A 28 2.65 -0.42 -6.26
C THR A 28 3.91 0.09 -6.96
N PRO A 29 4.15 1.42 -7.00
CA PRO A 29 5.42 1.92 -7.49
C PRO A 29 6.56 1.46 -6.59
N ARG A 30 7.71 1.14 -7.17
CA ARG A 30 8.92 0.85 -6.41
C ARG A 30 9.52 2.14 -5.85
N PHE A 31 10.11 2.06 -4.67
CA PHE A 31 10.90 3.17 -4.14
C PHE A 31 12.11 3.46 -5.02
N HIS A 32 12.45 4.73 -5.14
CA HIS A 32 13.65 5.14 -5.85
C HIS A 32 14.90 4.88 -4.99
N PRO A 33 16.07 4.66 -5.61
CA PRO A 33 17.33 4.58 -4.87
C PRO A 33 17.58 5.78 -3.95
N SER A 34 17.13 6.98 -4.34
CA SER A 34 17.20 8.21 -3.55
C SER A 34 16.41 8.17 -2.25
N ASP A 35 15.31 7.41 -2.19
CA ASP A 35 14.47 7.28 -0.99
C ASP A 35 15.20 6.62 0.18
N PHE A 36 16.22 5.82 -0.12
CA PHE A 36 17.06 5.16 0.87
C PHE A 36 18.19 6.06 1.40
N ARG A 37 18.41 7.24 0.81
CA ARG A 37 19.57 8.12 1.05
C ARG A 37 19.19 9.56 1.35
N VAL A 38 18.03 9.78 1.96
CA VAL A 38 17.47 11.10 2.22
C VAL A 38 18.39 11.96 3.11
N LYS A 39 19.03 11.35 4.12
CA LYS A 39 19.99 12.06 4.97
C LYS A 39 21.25 12.46 4.19
N THR A 40 21.78 11.54 3.41
CA THR A 40 22.99 11.77 2.61
C THR A 40 22.75 12.81 1.53
N MET A 41 21.60 12.78 0.86
CA MET A 41 21.31 13.65 -0.30
C MET A 41 20.80 15.03 0.10
N ASP A 42 19.89 15.08 1.07
CA ASP A 42 19.13 16.28 1.41
C ASP A 42 19.42 16.80 2.83
N ASN A 43 20.24 16.10 3.59
CA ASN A 43 20.57 16.42 4.99
C ASN A 43 19.35 16.47 5.94
N ILE A 44 18.26 15.77 5.59
CA ILE A 44 17.04 15.63 6.42
C ILE A 44 16.81 14.16 6.78
N SER A 45 16.04 13.90 7.84
CA SER A 45 15.66 12.56 8.27
C SER A 45 16.87 11.62 8.53
N SER A 46 16.79 10.38 8.12
CA SER A 46 17.84 9.35 8.24
C SER A 46 17.91 8.50 6.98
N ASP A 47 19.08 7.99 6.65
CA ASP A 47 19.22 6.98 5.60
C ASP A 47 18.71 5.63 6.09
N TRP A 48 18.16 4.85 5.19
CA TRP A 48 17.89 3.46 5.44
C TRP A 48 19.21 2.65 5.49
N PRO A 49 19.32 1.62 6.36
CA PRO A 49 20.51 0.76 6.43
C PRO A 49 20.63 -0.22 5.24
N ILE A 50 19.71 -0.15 4.31
CA ILE A 50 19.64 -0.94 3.07
C ILE A 50 19.54 -0.01 1.87
N SER A 51 19.76 -0.53 0.68
CA SER A 51 19.66 0.16 -0.60
C SER A 51 18.55 -0.45 -1.47
N TYR A 52 18.24 0.21 -2.58
CA TYR A 52 17.34 -0.35 -3.60
C TYR A 52 17.85 -1.72 -4.11
N ASN A 53 19.16 -1.84 -4.36
CA ASN A 53 19.76 -3.08 -4.88
C ASN A 53 19.59 -4.27 -3.93
N ASP A 54 19.52 -4.01 -2.62
CA ASP A 54 19.26 -5.08 -1.65
C ASP A 54 17.83 -5.61 -1.74
N LEU A 55 16.91 -4.78 -2.24
CA LEU A 55 15.49 -5.10 -2.36
C LEU A 55 15.04 -5.51 -3.76
N GLU A 56 15.79 -5.18 -4.81
CA GLU A 56 15.36 -5.35 -6.20
C GLU A 56 14.84 -6.76 -6.50
N LYS A 57 15.57 -7.79 -6.09
CA LYS A 57 15.16 -9.19 -6.30
C LYS A 57 13.83 -9.52 -5.61
N PHE A 58 13.58 -8.94 -4.44
CA PHE A 58 12.33 -9.18 -3.70
C PHE A 58 11.16 -8.41 -4.31
N TYR A 59 11.42 -7.24 -4.88
CA TYR A 59 10.42 -6.54 -5.72
C TYR A 59 10.05 -7.40 -6.92
N ASP A 60 11.03 -7.97 -7.63
CA ASP A 60 10.80 -8.82 -8.79
C ASP A 60 9.98 -10.08 -8.44
N GLU A 61 10.34 -10.74 -7.33
CA GLU A 61 9.59 -11.91 -6.83
C GLU A 61 8.16 -11.55 -6.46
N ASN A 62 7.97 -10.42 -5.77
CA ASN A 62 6.66 -9.96 -5.37
C ASN A 62 5.80 -9.51 -6.57
N ASP A 63 6.38 -8.81 -7.53
CA ASP A 63 5.72 -8.40 -8.76
C ASP A 63 5.22 -9.60 -9.57
N GLU A 64 5.98 -10.69 -9.60
CA GLU A 64 5.59 -11.94 -10.25
C GLU A 64 4.43 -12.63 -9.51
N ILE A 65 4.53 -12.75 -8.19
CA ILE A 65 3.49 -13.41 -7.37
C ILE A 65 2.19 -12.61 -7.38
N MET A 66 2.29 -11.29 -7.30
CA MET A 66 1.15 -10.38 -7.23
C MET A 66 0.64 -9.91 -8.61
N LEU A 67 1.20 -10.44 -9.70
CA LEU A 67 0.80 -10.13 -11.08
C LEU A 67 0.83 -8.62 -11.36
N CYS A 68 1.98 -8.01 -11.16
CA CYS A 68 2.17 -6.58 -11.39
C CYS A 68 1.96 -6.23 -12.86
N SER A 69 1.10 -5.26 -13.12
CA SER A 69 0.98 -4.59 -14.42
C SER A 69 1.74 -3.26 -14.40
N GLY A 70 2.26 -2.85 -15.55
CA GLY A 70 3.05 -1.62 -15.67
C GLY A 70 3.92 -1.62 -16.91
N ILE A 71 4.94 -0.80 -16.90
CA ILE A 71 5.95 -0.76 -17.96
C ILE A 71 7.35 -0.99 -17.37
N SER A 72 8.29 -1.39 -18.22
CA SER A 72 9.71 -1.46 -17.88
C SER A 72 10.50 -0.54 -18.80
N GLY A 73 11.66 -0.08 -18.30
CA GLY A 73 12.58 0.75 -19.08
C GLY A 73 12.21 2.23 -19.14
N ASP A 74 11.22 2.67 -18.40
CA ASP A 74 10.97 4.10 -18.22
C ASP A 74 12.09 4.72 -17.38
N PRO A 75 12.69 5.87 -17.80
CA PRO A 75 13.83 6.45 -17.11
C PRO A 75 13.51 6.97 -15.70
N ALA A 76 12.25 7.24 -15.39
CA ALA A 76 11.82 7.68 -14.07
C ALA A 76 11.54 6.52 -13.10
N THR A 77 11.52 5.28 -13.56
CA THR A 77 11.32 4.11 -12.70
C THR A 77 12.64 3.43 -12.37
N PRO A 78 12.79 2.88 -11.16
CA PRO A 78 13.96 2.07 -10.85
C PRO A 78 14.11 0.87 -11.79
N PRO A 79 15.34 0.41 -12.05
CA PRO A 79 15.58 -0.75 -12.89
C PRO A 79 14.82 -1.99 -12.41
N ARG A 80 14.43 -2.85 -13.36
CA ARG A 80 13.77 -4.13 -13.10
C ARG A 80 14.46 -5.22 -13.91
N SER A 81 14.72 -6.36 -13.30
CA SER A 81 15.26 -7.53 -14.01
C SER A 81 14.15 -8.29 -14.76
N LYS A 82 12.89 -8.13 -14.34
CA LYS A 82 11.72 -8.74 -14.99
C LYS A 82 10.76 -7.67 -15.46
N SER A 83 10.18 -7.85 -16.64
CA SER A 83 9.10 -6.98 -17.12
C SER A 83 7.80 -7.34 -16.44
N PRO A 84 7.01 -6.35 -16.01
CA PRO A 84 5.66 -6.57 -15.53
C PRO A 84 4.74 -7.03 -16.68
N LEU A 85 3.51 -7.42 -16.34
CA LEU A 85 2.44 -7.53 -17.32
C LEU A 85 2.23 -6.17 -18.02
N GLY A 86 1.64 -6.17 -19.20
CA GLY A 86 1.35 -4.92 -19.91
C GLY A 86 0.56 -3.93 -19.01
N PRO A 87 0.68 -2.62 -19.27
CA PRO A 87 0.06 -1.62 -18.41
C PRO A 87 -1.47 -1.70 -18.45
N ILE A 88 -2.11 -1.25 -17.39
CA ILE A 88 -3.54 -1.00 -17.38
C ILE A 88 -3.83 0.09 -18.42
N PRO A 89 -4.79 -0.12 -19.31
CA PRO A 89 -5.13 0.87 -20.32
C PRO A 89 -5.60 2.20 -19.70
N LEU A 90 -5.11 3.30 -20.22
CA LEU A 90 -5.41 4.63 -19.71
C LEU A 90 -6.91 4.96 -19.74
N GLY A 91 -7.62 4.47 -20.76
CA GLY A 91 -9.00 4.89 -21.02
C GLY A 91 -9.08 6.36 -21.41
N LYS A 92 -10.29 6.81 -21.69
CA LYS A 92 -10.55 8.18 -22.20
C LYS A 92 -10.10 9.28 -21.21
N ASP A 93 -10.35 9.04 -19.95
CA ASP A 93 -9.96 9.93 -18.84
C ASP A 93 -8.43 10.04 -18.71
N GLY A 94 -7.73 8.90 -18.72
CA GLY A 94 -6.28 8.86 -18.67
C GLY A 94 -5.62 9.48 -19.88
N GLU A 95 -6.16 9.26 -21.10
CA GLU A 95 -5.66 9.88 -22.33
C GLU A 95 -5.74 11.41 -22.30
N ILE A 96 -6.80 11.97 -21.69
CA ILE A 96 -6.95 13.42 -21.55
C ILE A 96 -5.89 13.98 -20.60
N ILE A 97 -5.67 13.34 -19.45
CA ILE A 97 -4.66 13.79 -18.47
C ILE A 97 -3.25 13.59 -19.04
N ALA A 98 -2.97 12.47 -19.69
CA ALA A 98 -1.70 12.22 -20.36
C ALA A 98 -1.39 13.32 -21.39
N SER A 99 -2.36 13.64 -22.26
CA SER A 99 -2.23 14.73 -23.23
C SER A 99 -2.02 16.12 -22.58
N ALA A 100 -2.58 16.34 -21.39
CA ALA A 100 -2.32 17.58 -20.65
C ALA A 100 -0.88 17.62 -20.10
N PHE A 101 -0.38 16.50 -19.59
CA PHE A 101 1.02 16.39 -19.16
C PHE A 101 1.99 16.58 -20.32
N ASP A 102 1.71 15.99 -21.49
CA ASP A 102 2.51 16.20 -22.71
C ASP A 102 2.60 17.69 -23.09
N LYS A 103 1.47 18.41 -23.04
CA LYS A 103 1.45 19.87 -23.32
C LYS A 103 2.23 20.69 -22.31
N LEU A 104 2.34 20.22 -21.07
CA LEU A 104 3.13 20.84 -20.02
C LEU A 104 4.60 20.39 -20.02
N HIS A 105 4.97 19.49 -20.94
CA HIS A 105 6.28 18.82 -20.96
C HIS A 105 6.62 18.11 -19.66
N TRP A 106 5.61 17.54 -18.99
CA TRP A 106 5.80 16.73 -17.80
C TRP A 106 5.91 15.26 -18.18
N HIS A 107 6.90 14.61 -17.63
CA HIS A 107 7.06 13.17 -17.80
C HIS A 107 5.99 12.42 -17.03
N TRP A 108 5.40 11.41 -17.66
CA TRP A 108 4.39 10.55 -17.08
C TRP A 108 4.50 9.12 -17.63
N TRP A 109 3.97 8.18 -16.91
CA TRP A 109 3.86 6.80 -17.37
C TRP A 109 2.63 6.09 -16.79
N PRO A 110 2.17 4.96 -17.41
CA PRO A 110 1.16 4.10 -16.81
C PRO A 110 1.64 3.56 -15.47
N SER A 111 0.80 3.69 -14.44
CA SER A 111 1.18 3.34 -13.08
C SER A 111 1.37 1.85 -12.89
N ASP A 112 2.33 1.47 -12.05
CA ASP A 112 2.46 0.09 -11.59
C ASP A 112 1.32 -0.27 -10.64
N SER A 113 0.72 -1.44 -10.87
CA SER A 113 -0.41 -1.90 -10.07
C SER A 113 -0.44 -3.43 -9.98
N TYR A 114 -0.81 -3.97 -8.82
CA TYR A 114 -1.07 -5.39 -8.65
C TYR A 114 -2.47 -5.74 -9.16
N VAL A 115 -2.66 -5.49 -10.44
CA VAL A 115 -3.87 -5.77 -11.19
C VAL A 115 -3.48 -6.60 -12.41
N ASN A 116 -4.09 -7.77 -12.57
CA ASN A 116 -3.85 -8.60 -13.73
C ASN A 116 -4.42 -7.93 -14.99
N SER A 117 -3.56 -7.24 -15.75
CA SER A 117 -3.98 -6.51 -16.94
C SER A 117 -4.44 -7.42 -18.08
N ASP A 118 -4.04 -8.70 -18.10
CA ASP A 118 -4.49 -9.65 -19.12
C ASP A 118 -5.99 -9.98 -18.99
N ASP A 119 -6.52 -9.94 -17.77
CA ASP A 119 -7.96 -10.13 -17.53
C ASP A 119 -8.80 -8.99 -18.13
N PHE A 120 -8.22 -7.80 -18.30
CA PHE A 120 -8.92 -6.65 -18.87
C PHE A 120 -8.96 -6.63 -20.40
N LYS A 121 -8.09 -7.34 -21.08
CA LYS A 121 -8.08 -7.40 -22.55
C LYS A 121 -9.39 -7.95 -23.14
N ASN A 122 -10.13 -8.71 -22.36
CA ASN A 122 -11.32 -9.42 -22.78
C ASN A 122 -12.63 -8.95 -22.12
N ASN A 123 -12.62 -8.12 -21.07
CA ASN A 123 -13.81 -7.83 -20.26
C ASN A 123 -13.84 -6.42 -19.67
N TRP A 124 -13.95 -5.39 -20.50
CA TRP A 124 -14.04 -3.98 -20.11
C TRP A 124 -15.35 -3.55 -19.42
N LYS A 125 -16.10 -4.44 -18.83
CA LYS A 125 -17.41 -4.14 -18.25
C LYS A 125 -17.38 -3.71 -16.77
N PHE A 126 -16.22 -3.31 -16.24
CA PHE A 126 -16.12 -2.98 -14.83
C PHE A 126 -16.36 -1.49 -14.58
N TYR A 127 -17.41 -1.22 -13.86
CA TYR A 127 -17.77 0.08 -13.31
C TYR A 127 -16.95 0.32 -12.04
N GLY A 128 -16.20 1.42 -12.01
CA GLY A 128 -15.29 1.69 -10.93
C GLY A 128 -15.95 1.86 -9.56
N SER A 129 -15.96 0.84 -8.77
CA SER A 129 -15.89 0.95 -7.31
C SER A 129 -15.14 -0.27 -6.77
N HIS A 130 -14.40 -0.12 -5.69
CA HIS A 130 -13.73 -1.23 -5.03
C HIS A 130 -14.70 -2.37 -4.68
N ALA A 131 -15.96 -2.05 -4.42
CA ALA A 131 -17.00 -3.00 -4.09
C ALA A 131 -17.53 -3.79 -5.31
N LEU A 132 -17.28 -3.31 -6.52
CA LEU A 132 -17.79 -3.88 -7.76
C LEU A 132 -16.68 -4.44 -8.65
N MET A 133 -15.42 -4.36 -8.22
CA MET A 133 -14.30 -4.97 -8.96
C MET A 133 -14.35 -6.48 -8.79
N ASP A 134 -14.13 -7.17 -9.90
CA ASP A 134 -13.86 -8.59 -9.83
C ASP A 134 -12.58 -8.79 -9.00
N ARG A 135 -12.76 -9.40 -7.82
CA ARG A 135 -11.64 -9.71 -6.92
C ARG A 135 -10.58 -10.59 -7.57
N ASN A 136 -10.88 -11.22 -8.70
CA ASN A 136 -9.90 -12.02 -9.44
C ASN A 136 -8.91 -11.17 -10.23
N SER A 137 -9.26 -9.93 -10.55
CA SER A 137 -8.38 -9.03 -11.32
C SER A 137 -7.44 -8.21 -10.43
N ILE A 138 -7.81 -7.95 -9.18
CA ILE A 138 -6.92 -7.32 -8.19
C ILE A 138 -6.26 -8.41 -7.37
N SER A 139 -4.96 -8.44 -7.42
CA SER A 139 -4.18 -9.35 -6.58
C SER A 139 -4.28 -8.97 -5.11
N SER A 140 -4.49 -9.95 -4.28
CA SER A 140 -4.52 -9.80 -2.82
C SER A 140 -3.76 -10.93 -2.15
N THR A 141 -3.27 -10.71 -0.95
CA THR A 141 -2.41 -11.67 -0.27
C THR A 141 -3.13 -12.99 0.06
N ASP A 142 -4.45 -12.96 0.28
CA ASP A 142 -5.24 -14.18 0.48
C ASP A 142 -5.33 -15.03 -0.79
N GLN A 143 -5.38 -14.40 -1.95
CA GLN A 143 -5.47 -15.11 -3.23
C GLN A 143 -4.11 -15.60 -3.74
N ASN A 144 -3.07 -14.80 -3.58
CA ASN A 144 -1.76 -15.09 -4.14
C ASN A 144 -0.87 -15.82 -3.12
N TYR A 145 -0.51 -15.16 -2.02
CA TYR A 145 0.43 -15.71 -1.04
C TYR A 145 -0.18 -16.83 -0.18
N LEU A 146 -1.39 -16.64 0.36
CA LEU A 146 -1.95 -17.63 1.28
C LEU A 146 -2.36 -18.93 0.57
N LYS A 147 -2.79 -18.86 -0.68
CA LYS A 147 -3.02 -20.08 -1.49
C LYS A 147 -1.75 -20.90 -1.68
N GLN A 148 -0.61 -20.23 -1.86
CA GLN A 148 0.68 -20.91 -1.97
C GLN A 148 1.13 -21.44 -0.62
N ALA A 149 1.09 -20.62 0.43
CA ALA A 149 1.49 -21.01 1.77
C ALA A 149 0.70 -22.23 2.29
N SER A 150 -0.59 -22.30 1.99
CA SER A 150 -1.41 -23.45 2.41
C SER A 150 -0.94 -24.78 1.81
N LYS A 151 -0.36 -24.78 0.60
CA LYS A 151 0.21 -25.99 -0.02
C LYS A 151 1.43 -26.51 0.75
N PHE A 152 2.09 -25.66 1.51
CA PHE A 152 3.22 -26.01 2.38
C PHE A 152 2.80 -26.28 3.82
N GLY A 153 1.52 -26.45 4.09
CA GLY A 153 1.00 -26.79 5.41
C GLY A 153 0.89 -25.61 6.39
N THR A 154 0.95 -24.36 5.90
CA THR A 154 0.73 -23.18 6.74
C THR A 154 -0.66 -23.22 7.36
N LYS A 155 -0.73 -23.03 8.68
CA LYS A 155 -1.99 -22.95 9.42
C LYS A 155 -2.34 -21.50 9.71
N ILE A 156 -3.58 -21.12 9.43
CA ILE A 156 -4.12 -19.79 9.74
C ILE A 156 -5.07 -19.95 10.92
N ILE A 157 -4.81 -19.21 11.99
CA ILE A 157 -5.68 -19.20 13.16
C ILE A 157 -6.42 -17.87 13.18
N THR A 158 -7.69 -17.90 12.81
CA THR A 158 -8.56 -16.73 12.79
C THR A 158 -9.18 -16.46 14.16
N ASN A 159 -9.75 -15.23 14.32
CA ASN A 159 -10.36 -14.77 15.57
C ASN A 159 -9.42 -14.87 16.77
N SER A 160 -8.12 -14.64 16.52
CA SER A 160 -7.05 -14.86 17.49
C SER A 160 -6.21 -13.59 17.60
N ARG A 161 -6.41 -12.85 18.69
CA ARG A 161 -5.71 -11.57 18.93
C ARG A 161 -4.44 -11.82 19.71
N VAL A 162 -3.30 -11.63 19.07
CA VAL A 162 -2.00 -11.65 19.75
C VAL A 162 -1.96 -10.55 20.79
N SER A 163 -1.68 -10.91 22.05
CA SER A 163 -1.59 -9.99 23.17
C SER A 163 -0.16 -9.62 23.53
N LYS A 164 0.77 -10.57 23.48
CA LYS A 164 2.19 -10.30 23.77
C LYS A 164 3.11 -11.38 23.23
N ILE A 165 4.38 -11.06 23.14
CA ILE A 165 5.46 -12.00 22.85
C ILE A 165 5.97 -12.56 24.18
N ILE A 166 6.23 -13.85 24.21
CA ILE A 166 6.80 -14.55 25.37
C ILE A 166 8.29 -14.74 25.12
N LEU A 167 9.11 -14.32 26.09
CA LEU A 167 10.53 -14.50 26.05
C LEU A 167 10.96 -15.74 26.84
N GLU A 168 12.00 -16.41 26.36
CA GLU A 168 12.80 -17.36 27.09
C GLU A 168 14.08 -16.65 27.58
N ASN A 169 14.44 -16.83 28.84
CA ASN A 169 15.67 -16.26 29.42
C ASN A 169 15.82 -14.75 29.20
N ASN A 170 14.73 -14.00 29.13
CA ASN A 170 14.62 -12.54 28.93
C ASN A 170 15.18 -12.00 27.59
N TYR A 171 15.69 -12.82 26.68
CA TYR A 171 16.33 -12.33 25.45
C TYR A 171 15.78 -12.99 24.17
N ASN A 172 15.42 -14.25 24.21
CA ASN A 172 14.97 -14.98 23.04
C ASN A 172 13.44 -15.06 23.00
N ALA A 173 12.86 -14.77 21.84
CA ALA A 173 11.43 -15.00 21.65
C ALA A 173 11.16 -16.50 21.60
N ARG A 174 10.30 -16.97 22.52
CA ARG A 174 9.85 -18.35 22.61
C ARG A 174 8.56 -18.60 21.83
N GLY A 175 7.67 -17.62 21.87
CA GLY A 175 6.35 -17.75 21.28
C GLY A 175 5.51 -16.49 21.40
N VAL A 176 4.23 -16.63 21.10
CA VAL A 176 3.26 -15.55 21.27
C VAL A 176 2.07 -16.02 22.08
N GLN A 177 1.59 -15.17 22.96
CA GLN A 177 0.31 -15.33 23.64
C GLN A 177 -0.78 -14.68 22.81
N TYR A 178 -1.89 -15.37 22.64
CA TYR A 178 -3.05 -14.83 21.95
C TYR A 178 -4.35 -15.16 22.69
N ILE A 179 -5.37 -14.35 22.45
CA ILE A 179 -6.71 -14.51 23.01
C ILE A 179 -7.63 -15.01 21.91
N LYS A 180 -8.28 -16.13 22.16
CA LYS A 180 -9.33 -16.72 21.33
C LYS A 180 -10.48 -17.18 22.19
N ASP A 181 -11.71 -16.85 21.82
CA ASP A 181 -12.93 -17.20 22.55
C ASP A 181 -12.85 -16.84 24.06
N GLY A 182 -12.24 -15.66 24.36
CA GLY A 182 -12.06 -15.15 25.71
C GLY A 182 -10.99 -15.88 26.54
N LYS A 183 -10.29 -16.85 25.97
CA LYS A 183 -9.23 -17.63 26.66
C LYS A 183 -7.86 -17.29 26.13
N GLU A 184 -6.88 -17.38 27.02
CA GLU A 184 -5.47 -17.22 26.66
C GLU A 184 -4.89 -18.54 26.14
N HIS A 185 -4.11 -18.43 25.07
CA HIS A 185 -3.40 -19.53 24.42
C HIS A 185 -1.96 -19.13 24.16
N LEU A 186 -1.07 -20.12 24.09
CA LEU A 186 0.34 -19.93 23.74
C LEU A 186 0.65 -20.74 22.47
N ILE A 187 1.35 -20.13 21.53
CA ILE A 187 2.00 -20.83 20.43
C ILE A 187 3.50 -20.57 20.51
N GLU A 188 4.28 -21.63 20.48
CA GLU A 188 5.72 -21.59 20.47
C GLU A 188 6.26 -21.68 19.04
N GLY A 189 7.39 -21.02 18.78
CA GLY A 189 8.05 -21.01 17.50
C GLY A 189 9.52 -20.59 17.61
N LYS A 190 10.37 -21.16 16.78
CA LYS A 190 11.79 -20.78 16.72
C LYS A 190 12.01 -19.37 16.24
N ASN A 191 11.16 -18.89 15.34
CA ASN A 191 11.20 -17.55 14.78
C ASN A 191 9.82 -16.91 14.90
N ILE A 192 9.77 -15.69 15.38
CA ILE A 192 8.53 -14.90 15.49
C ILE A 192 8.65 -13.72 14.54
N VAL A 193 7.75 -13.64 13.56
CA VAL A 193 7.68 -12.52 12.61
C VAL A 193 6.48 -11.65 12.96
N LEU A 194 6.73 -10.38 13.26
CA LEU A 194 5.70 -9.39 13.52
C LEU A 194 5.40 -8.61 12.24
N ALA A 195 4.23 -8.85 11.67
CA ALA A 195 3.75 -8.22 10.45
C ALA A 195 2.39 -7.55 10.65
N SER A 196 2.20 -6.92 11.82
CA SER A 196 0.92 -6.34 12.26
C SER A 196 0.79 -4.85 11.92
N ASN A 197 1.41 -4.39 10.85
CA ASN A 197 1.54 -3.01 10.37
C ASN A 197 2.31 -2.06 11.31
N ALA A 198 2.44 -0.79 10.91
CA ALA A 198 3.21 0.23 11.64
C ALA A 198 2.59 0.64 12.99
N ILE A 199 1.34 0.30 13.24
CA ILE A 199 0.65 0.58 14.52
C ILE A 199 0.56 -0.68 15.38
N GLY A 200 0.16 -1.79 14.80
CA GLY A 200 -0.04 -3.05 15.52
C GLY A 200 1.26 -3.67 16.03
N THR A 201 2.32 -3.62 15.22
CA THR A 201 3.64 -4.18 15.58
C THR A 201 4.25 -3.48 16.81
N PRO A 202 4.41 -2.15 16.83
CA PRO A 202 4.90 -1.46 18.05
C PRO A 202 4.02 -1.70 19.27
N ARG A 203 2.72 -1.73 19.09
CA ARG A 203 1.78 -2.02 20.18
C ARG A 203 2.03 -3.39 20.81
N ILE A 204 2.18 -4.46 20.01
CA ILE A 204 2.46 -5.80 20.52
C ILE A 204 3.78 -5.81 21.30
N ILE A 205 4.81 -5.15 20.76
CA ILE A 205 6.13 -5.07 21.40
C ILE A 205 6.06 -4.33 22.74
N LEU A 206 5.36 -3.20 22.80
CA LEU A 206 5.16 -2.43 24.04
C LEU A 206 4.35 -3.23 25.07
N MET A 207 3.32 -3.94 24.64
CA MET A 207 2.52 -4.82 25.52
C MET A 207 3.29 -6.05 26.00
N SER A 208 4.43 -6.34 25.40
CA SER A 208 5.33 -7.45 25.79
C SER A 208 6.37 -7.02 26.83
N ALA A 209 6.18 -5.88 27.49
CA ALA A 209 7.07 -5.41 28.56
C ALA A 209 7.25 -6.47 29.66
N THR A 210 8.45 -6.51 30.22
CA THR A 210 8.83 -7.37 31.35
C THR A 210 9.64 -6.54 32.36
N ASN A 211 9.92 -7.08 33.54
CA ASN A 211 10.76 -6.40 34.52
C ASN A 211 12.14 -6.01 33.97
N ASN A 212 12.67 -6.76 33.01
CA ASN A 212 13.95 -6.45 32.35
C ASN A 212 13.81 -5.58 31.11
N HIS A 213 12.60 -5.37 30.62
CA HIS A 213 12.27 -4.61 29.41
C HIS A 213 11.02 -3.75 29.67
N GLU A 214 11.09 -2.85 30.64
CA GLU A 214 9.94 -2.06 31.14
C GLU A 214 9.27 -1.22 30.05
N ASN A 215 10.02 -0.78 29.04
CA ASN A 215 9.54 0.03 27.93
C ASN A 215 9.24 -0.79 26.66
N GLY A 216 9.01 -2.10 26.80
CA GLY A 216 8.81 -3.02 25.69
C GLY A 216 10.09 -3.73 25.25
N ILE A 217 9.94 -4.96 24.78
CA ILE A 217 11.06 -5.77 24.28
C ILE A 217 11.71 -5.10 23.07
N GLY A 218 13.05 -5.17 22.95
CA GLY A 218 13.77 -4.59 21.81
C GLY A 218 13.73 -3.06 21.70
N ASN A 219 13.26 -2.35 22.73
CA ASN A 219 13.11 -0.88 22.75
C ASN A 219 14.20 -0.16 23.57
N SER A 220 15.44 -0.62 23.51
CA SER A 220 16.56 0.02 24.20
C SER A 220 16.83 1.46 23.73
N SER A 221 16.51 1.78 22.49
CA SER A 221 16.63 3.13 21.92
C SER A 221 15.51 4.09 22.34
N GLY A 222 14.39 3.59 22.88
CA GLY A 222 13.22 4.39 23.26
C GLY A 222 12.46 5.02 22.07
N ILE A 223 12.74 4.60 20.82
CA ILE A 223 12.09 5.15 19.62
C ILE A 223 10.90 4.33 19.13
N LEU A 224 10.66 3.17 19.72
CA LEU A 224 9.55 2.32 19.33
C LEU A 224 8.20 3.03 19.46
N GLY A 225 7.39 2.97 18.41
CA GLY A 225 6.09 3.65 18.35
C GLY A 225 6.15 5.16 18.14
N LYS A 226 7.35 5.72 17.90
CA LYS A 226 7.55 7.12 17.52
C LYS A 226 7.75 7.26 16.01
N ASN A 227 7.68 8.50 15.52
CA ASN A 227 7.94 8.86 14.12
C ASN A 227 6.99 8.17 13.12
N LEU A 228 5.75 7.92 13.52
CA LEU A 228 4.73 7.43 12.59
C LEU A 228 4.50 8.48 11.49
N MET A 229 4.64 8.07 10.24
CA MET A 229 4.40 8.92 9.07
C MET A 229 3.29 8.31 8.21
N PHE A 230 2.39 9.16 7.74
CA PHE A 230 1.39 8.83 6.73
C PHE A 230 1.75 9.50 5.42
N HIS A 231 1.24 8.98 4.30
CA HIS A 231 1.27 9.70 3.05
C HIS A 231 0.30 10.89 3.13
N PRO A 232 0.78 12.14 3.04
CA PRO A 232 -0.11 13.28 2.88
C PRO A 232 -0.71 13.23 1.47
N TYR A 233 -2.02 13.40 1.36
CA TYR A 233 -2.72 13.47 0.09
C TYR A 233 -3.43 14.80 -0.06
N SER A 234 -3.33 15.37 -1.25
CA SER A 234 -4.21 16.45 -1.70
C SER A 234 -4.97 15.96 -2.94
N PHE A 235 -6.27 16.14 -2.94
CA PHE A 235 -7.11 15.77 -4.06
C PHE A 235 -7.42 17.00 -4.92
N ILE A 236 -7.13 16.88 -6.21
CA ILE A 236 -7.53 17.86 -7.21
C ILE A 236 -8.67 17.22 -8.01
N ARG A 237 -9.82 17.85 -8.00
CA ARG A 237 -10.99 17.42 -8.76
C ARG A 237 -11.28 18.43 -9.85
N GLY A 238 -11.64 17.95 -11.03
CA GLY A 238 -12.00 18.77 -12.17
C GLY A 238 -13.21 18.19 -12.90
N VAL A 239 -14.00 19.06 -13.49
CA VAL A 239 -15.10 18.67 -14.38
C VAL A 239 -14.62 18.78 -15.81
N LEU A 240 -14.66 17.67 -16.55
CA LEU A 240 -14.34 17.65 -17.97
C LEU A 240 -15.62 17.86 -18.79
N PRO A 241 -15.58 18.72 -19.83
CA PRO A 241 -16.74 18.97 -20.67
C PRO A 241 -17.11 17.72 -21.50
N GLY A 242 -18.39 17.51 -21.74
CA GLY A 242 -18.90 16.46 -22.60
C GLY A 242 -19.47 15.25 -21.84
N ASN A 243 -20.26 14.45 -22.57
CA ASN A 243 -20.85 13.22 -22.03
C ASN A 243 -19.87 12.06 -22.26
N ASN A 244 -18.85 11.99 -21.42
CA ASN A 244 -17.80 10.99 -21.52
C ASN A 244 -18.04 9.89 -20.46
N LYS A 245 -17.98 8.64 -20.91
CA LYS A 245 -18.07 7.49 -20.00
C LYS A 245 -16.72 7.22 -19.35
N PHE A 246 -16.24 8.16 -18.55
CA PHE A 246 -14.92 8.11 -17.90
C PHE A 246 -14.80 7.04 -16.81
N PHE A 247 -15.89 6.42 -16.42
CA PHE A 247 -15.93 5.43 -15.37
C PHE A 247 -15.70 3.99 -15.84
N TYR A 248 -15.45 3.78 -17.15
CA TYR A 248 -15.12 2.46 -17.65
C TYR A 248 -13.67 2.11 -17.40
N GLY A 249 -13.45 0.96 -16.79
CA GLY A 249 -12.14 0.41 -16.50
C GLY A 249 -11.92 0.15 -15.02
N PRO A 250 -10.77 -0.43 -14.65
CA PRO A 250 -10.48 -0.73 -13.26
C PRO A 250 -10.37 0.54 -12.43
N ASN A 251 -10.89 0.49 -11.19
CA ASN A 251 -10.60 1.49 -10.19
C ASN A 251 -9.18 1.26 -9.69
N ALA A 252 -8.24 1.96 -10.26
CA ALA A 252 -6.82 1.85 -9.95
C ALA A 252 -6.12 3.17 -10.27
N ASN A 253 -4.91 3.34 -9.78
CA ASN A 253 -4.02 4.34 -10.30
C ASN A 253 -3.62 3.91 -11.72
N ILE A 254 -3.96 4.72 -12.70
CA ILE A 254 -3.76 4.37 -14.12
C ILE A 254 -2.57 5.10 -14.74
N LEU A 255 -2.22 6.26 -14.19
CA LEU A 255 -1.15 7.11 -14.67
C LEU A 255 -0.51 7.81 -13.49
N MET A 256 0.81 7.99 -13.56
CA MET A 256 1.54 8.76 -12.58
C MET A 256 2.61 9.64 -13.23
N SER A 257 2.98 10.71 -12.53
CA SER A 257 4.11 11.53 -12.85
C SER A 257 4.91 11.82 -11.58
N GLN A 258 6.21 11.68 -11.67
CA GLN A 258 7.17 12.07 -10.64
C GLN A 258 8.08 13.20 -11.11
N GLN A 259 7.58 14.05 -11.97
CA GLN A 259 8.29 15.24 -12.47
C GLN A 259 8.83 16.11 -11.32
N PHE A 260 8.15 16.10 -10.18
CA PHE A 260 8.50 16.93 -9.02
C PHE A 260 8.88 16.08 -7.80
N TYR A 261 9.39 14.87 -8.00
CA TYR A 261 9.61 13.92 -6.91
C TYR A 261 10.89 14.22 -6.12
N GLU A 262 11.98 14.48 -6.81
CA GLU A 262 13.28 14.74 -6.20
C GLU A 262 13.37 16.17 -5.67
N THR A 263 14.33 16.40 -4.75
CA THR A 263 14.62 17.75 -4.24
C THR A 263 15.08 18.67 -5.36
N ASP A 264 14.37 19.77 -5.55
CA ASP A 264 14.76 20.86 -6.44
C ASP A 264 15.41 21.97 -5.61
N GLN A 265 16.69 22.23 -5.85
CA GLN A 265 17.48 23.24 -5.13
C GLN A 265 16.96 24.69 -5.32
N ASN A 266 16.06 24.91 -6.28
CA ASN A 266 15.41 26.21 -6.48
C ASN A 266 14.12 26.36 -5.66
N LYS A 267 13.77 25.37 -4.84
CA LYS A 267 12.60 25.37 -3.95
C LYS A 267 13.03 25.51 -2.50
N ASP A 268 12.14 26.00 -1.69
CA ASP A 268 12.32 26.20 -0.25
C ASP A 268 11.88 24.98 0.59
N PHE A 269 11.67 23.84 -0.05
CA PHE A 269 11.31 22.59 0.59
C PHE A 269 12.13 21.42 0.05
N TYR A 270 12.30 20.41 0.87
CA TYR A 270 12.98 19.16 0.52
C TYR A 270 11.98 18.12 0.06
N ARG A 271 12.39 17.30 -0.92
CA ARG A 271 11.58 16.30 -1.58
C ARG A 271 10.33 16.93 -2.21
N GLY A 272 9.68 16.21 -3.02
CA GLY A 272 8.52 16.70 -3.75
C GLY A 272 7.33 15.78 -3.58
N PHE A 273 6.65 15.52 -4.67
CA PHE A 273 5.42 14.76 -4.67
C PHE A 273 5.25 13.97 -5.96
N THR A 274 4.41 12.94 -5.87
CA THR A 274 3.93 12.18 -7.02
C THR A 274 2.54 12.65 -7.39
N LEU A 275 2.32 12.94 -8.65
CA LEU A 275 0.98 13.10 -9.22
C LEU A 275 0.45 11.74 -9.62
N GLN A 276 -0.73 11.39 -9.15
CA GLN A 276 -1.39 10.12 -9.42
C GLN A 276 -2.77 10.39 -9.98
N MET A 277 -3.09 9.76 -11.09
CA MET A 277 -4.46 9.75 -11.57
C MET A 277 -5.14 8.47 -11.12
N VAL A 278 -6.07 8.62 -10.20
CA VAL A 278 -6.96 7.54 -9.77
C VAL A 278 -8.22 7.60 -10.61
N ARG A 279 -8.52 6.53 -11.34
CA ARG A 279 -9.84 6.39 -11.96
C ARG A 279 -10.87 6.23 -10.88
N ASN A 280 -11.78 7.18 -10.82
CA ASN A 280 -12.78 7.22 -9.77
C ASN A 280 -13.99 6.31 -10.09
N SER A 281 -14.71 6.07 -9.13
CA SER A 281 -15.69 5.03 -8.90
C SER A 281 -17.07 5.34 -9.46
N GLY A 282 -17.20 5.84 -10.65
CA GLY A 282 -18.47 5.90 -11.37
C GLY A 282 -19.68 6.53 -10.64
N PRO A 283 -20.89 6.36 -11.16
CA PRO A 283 -22.08 7.03 -10.66
C PRO A 283 -22.42 6.73 -9.20
N ALA A 284 -22.20 5.51 -8.74
CA ALA A 284 -22.54 5.11 -7.37
C ALA A 284 -21.74 5.86 -6.30
N PHE A 285 -20.46 6.14 -6.56
CA PHE A 285 -19.63 6.89 -5.62
C PHE A 285 -19.93 8.37 -5.67
N THR A 286 -20.20 8.89 -6.85
CA THR A 286 -20.64 10.29 -7.01
C THR A 286 -21.97 10.52 -6.29
N ALA A 287 -22.88 9.55 -6.36
CA ALA A 287 -24.16 9.63 -5.67
C ALA A 287 -24.02 9.66 -4.13
N ILE A 288 -23.01 9.02 -3.56
CA ILE A 288 -22.76 9.07 -2.11
C ILE A 288 -22.28 10.47 -1.67
N GLU A 289 -21.61 11.20 -2.54
CA GLU A 289 -21.08 12.54 -2.26
C GLU A 289 -22.09 13.67 -2.54
N LEU A 290 -23.23 13.38 -3.15
CA LEU A 290 -24.26 14.36 -3.47
C LEU A 290 -25.38 14.34 -2.43
N ASP A 291 -25.98 15.51 -2.21
CA ASP A 291 -27.18 15.62 -1.38
C ASP A 291 -28.33 14.84 -2.00
N TRP A 292 -29.19 14.25 -1.16
CA TRP A 292 -30.41 13.58 -1.59
C TRP A 292 -31.35 14.55 -2.30
N GLY A 293 -31.89 14.13 -3.40
CA GLY A 293 -32.87 14.89 -4.16
C GLY A 293 -32.60 14.90 -5.66
N ASP A 294 -32.88 16.00 -6.34
CA ASP A 294 -32.85 16.14 -7.80
C ASP A 294 -31.46 15.87 -8.40
N ASN A 295 -30.39 16.11 -7.65
CA ASN A 295 -29.02 15.83 -8.08
C ASN A 295 -28.66 14.34 -8.10
N HIS A 296 -29.45 13.49 -7.46
CA HIS A 296 -29.23 12.04 -7.44
C HIS A 296 -29.71 11.32 -8.69
N HIS A 297 -30.58 11.96 -9.48
CA HIS A 297 -31.21 11.40 -10.67
C HIS A 297 -30.57 11.89 -11.98
N ASN A 298 -29.67 12.86 -11.91
CA ASN A 298 -28.93 13.42 -13.04
C ASN A 298 -27.49 12.93 -13.08
#